data_f5780f0d667c950a7cd2c78d32abd2db
#
_entry.id   f5780f0d667c950a7cd2c78d32abd2db
#
_cell.length_a   1.000
_cell.length_b   1.000
_cell.length_c   1.000
_cell.angle_alpha   90.00
_cell.angle_beta   90.00
_cell.angle_gamma   90.00
#
_symmetry.space_group_name_H-M   'P 1'
#
loop_
_entity.id
_entity.type
_entity.pdbx_description
1 polymer ?
#
loop_
_entity_poly.entity_id
_entity_poly.type
_entity_poly.pdbx_seq_one_letter_code
_entity_poly.pdbx_strand_id
1 'polypeptide(L)'
;MKLAITVGDPRGIGPEVVAAALADPRVTSAAEYVVIGSRHPVAGLSASDAGRRAGEAVVRAVELALAGEVDGIVTAPLDKAALLAGGYGFPGHTEMLAALTGSRVAMMLASDRLRVVLATTHIPLREVPDAVTQSGIVQTADITREGLRAWFGIAEPRLALCALNPHAGDGGRFGDEDDRVLLPAAREAGVAGPFPADTVFVRAIRGEFDAVIAPYHDVGMTAIKVASFGEAVNVTLGLPFPRTSPDHGTALDIAGRGIANPSSMIAAILMCAAIVNRKCAARS
;
A
#
# COMPACT_ATOMS: atom_id res chain seq x y z
N MET A 1 5.87 -18.54 -11.71
CA MET A 1 5.30 -17.30 -11.18
C MET A 1 5.67 -16.14 -12.09
N LYS A 2 4.68 -15.30 -12.44
CA LYS A 2 4.85 -14.20 -13.37
C LYS A 2 4.23 -12.91 -12.79
N LEU A 3 4.96 -11.80 -12.78
CA LEU A 3 4.49 -10.53 -12.23
C LEU A 3 4.41 -9.45 -13.31
N ALA A 4 3.33 -8.65 -13.30
CA ALA A 4 3.26 -7.43 -14.11
C ALA A 4 3.93 -6.27 -13.35
N ILE A 5 4.75 -5.48 -14.03
CA ILE A 5 5.36 -4.27 -13.49
C ILE A 5 4.96 -3.09 -14.38
N THR A 6 4.22 -2.12 -13.82
CA THR A 6 3.97 -0.85 -14.52
C THR A 6 5.07 0.15 -14.19
N VAL A 7 5.56 0.86 -15.19
CA VAL A 7 6.67 1.83 -15.01
C VAL A 7 6.21 3.18 -14.44
N GLY A 8 4.91 3.37 -14.25
CA GLY A 8 4.34 4.61 -13.71
C GLY A 8 4.42 5.78 -14.68
N ASP A 9 4.64 7.00 -14.14
CA ASP A 9 4.80 8.20 -14.98
C ASP A 9 6.13 8.15 -15.73
N PRO A 10 6.12 8.12 -17.07
CA PRO A 10 7.33 8.01 -17.88
C PRO A 10 8.25 9.25 -17.81
N ARG A 11 7.81 10.35 -17.20
CA ARG A 11 8.62 11.54 -16.94
C ARG A 11 9.41 11.46 -15.63
N GLY A 12 8.99 10.56 -14.71
CA GLY A 12 9.57 10.40 -13.39
C GLY A 12 10.67 9.35 -13.31
N ILE A 13 11.07 9.01 -12.09
CA ILE A 13 12.08 7.99 -11.81
C ILE A 13 11.57 6.55 -12.03
N GLY A 14 10.26 6.35 -12.24
CA GLY A 14 9.68 5.01 -12.41
C GLY A 14 10.42 4.12 -13.41
N PRO A 15 10.65 4.56 -14.66
CA PRO A 15 11.39 3.81 -15.66
C PRO A 15 12.79 3.37 -15.22
N GLU A 16 13.58 4.28 -14.61
CA GLU A 16 14.96 3.99 -14.21
C GLU A 16 15.05 3.10 -12.96
N VAL A 17 14.18 3.28 -11.96
CA VAL A 17 14.17 2.40 -10.78
C VAL A 17 13.66 1.00 -11.11
N VAL A 18 12.72 0.86 -12.06
CA VAL A 18 12.29 -0.44 -12.58
C VAL A 18 13.42 -1.14 -13.32
N ALA A 19 14.11 -0.42 -14.23
CA ALA A 19 15.25 -0.99 -14.96
C ALA A 19 16.36 -1.44 -14.04
N ALA A 20 16.72 -0.62 -13.05
CA ALA A 20 17.74 -0.94 -12.04
C ALA A 20 17.31 -2.11 -11.14
N ALA A 21 16.05 -2.15 -10.72
CA ALA A 21 15.53 -3.26 -9.91
C ALA A 21 15.54 -4.59 -10.66
N LEU A 22 15.20 -4.59 -11.95
CA LEU A 22 15.24 -5.79 -12.79
C LEU A 22 16.67 -6.30 -13.08
N ALA A 23 17.69 -5.48 -12.88
CA ALA A 23 19.09 -5.90 -12.96
C ALA A 23 19.62 -6.51 -11.66
N ASP A 24 18.90 -6.40 -10.54
CA ASP A 24 19.29 -7.01 -9.25
C ASP A 24 19.14 -8.53 -9.30
N PRO A 25 20.19 -9.31 -8.94
CA PRO A 25 20.14 -10.77 -8.97
C PRO A 25 19.00 -11.37 -8.13
N ARG A 26 18.64 -10.74 -7.01
CA ARG A 26 17.55 -11.20 -6.14
C ARG A 26 16.20 -11.11 -6.86
N VAL A 27 16.02 -10.05 -7.63
CA VAL A 27 14.80 -9.82 -8.44
C VAL A 27 14.78 -10.77 -9.64
N THR A 28 15.89 -10.87 -10.40
CA THR A 28 15.96 -11.73 -11.59
C THR A 28 15.64 -13.19 -11.30
N SER A 29 16.01 -13.68 -10.11
CA SER A 29 15.74 -15.06 -9.69
C SER A 29 14.36 -15.28 -9.07
N ALA A 30 13.63 -14.22 -8.75
CA ALA A 30 12.39 -14.31 -7.99
C ALA A 30 11.16 -14.65 -8.86
N ALA A 31 11.08 -14.15 -10.09
CA ALA A 31 9.91 -14.32 -10.98
C ALA A 31 10.25 -14.04 -12.44
N GLU A 32 9.31 -14.35 -13.33
CA GLU A 32 9.23 -13.78 -14.68
C GLU A 32 8.47 -12.44 -14.64
N TYR A 33 8.83 -11.52 -15.54
CA TYR A 33 8.28 -10.17 -15.52
C TYR A 33 7.67 -9.74 -16.84
N VAL A 34 6.45 -9.21 -16.79
CA VAL A 34 5.81 -8.44 -17.87
C VAL A 34 5.93 -6.97 -17.52
N VAL A 35 6.82 -6.25 -18.18
CA VAL A 35 6.99 -4.81 -17.97
C VAL A 35 6.08 -4.05 -18.92
N ILE A 36 5.22 -3.19 -18.37
CA ILE A 36 4.23 -2.42 -19.10
C ILE A 36 4.63 -0.94 -19.04
N GLY A 37 4.99 -0.40 -20.20
CA GLY A 37 5.51 0.94 -20.40
C GLY A 37 6.98 0.99 -20.82
N SER A 38 7.51 2.19 -21.04
CA SER A 38 8.90 2.38 -21.46
C SER A 38 9.86 2.25 -20.29
N ARG A 39 10.90 1.43 -20.43
CA ARG A 39 11.98 1.29 -19.43
C ARG A 39 12.96 2.47 -19.41
N HIS A 40 12.77 3.44 -20.27
CA HIS A 40 13.58 4.66 -20.31
C HIS A 40 12.68 5.87 -20.10
N PRO A 41 13.12 6.89 -19.36
CA PRO A 41 12.41 8.15 -19.24
C PRO A 41 12.12 8.75 -20.61
N VAL A 42 10.94 9.33 -20.79
CA VAL A 42 10.52 9.93 -22.06
C VAL A 42 10.46 11.45 -21.87
N ALA A 43 11.49 12.13 -22.37
CA ALA A 43 11.55 13.59 -22.32
C ALA A 43 10.49 14.24 -23.24
N GLY A 44 10.03 15.43 -22.83
CA GLY A 44 9.12 16.25 -23.64
C GLY A 44 7.67 15.80 -23.66
N LEU A 45 7.27 14.77 -22.91
CA LEU A 45 5.85 14.39 -22.78
C LEU A 45 5.07 15.46 -22.01
N SER A 46 3.87 15.77 -22.50
CA SER A 46 2.89 16.53 -21.72
C SER A 46 2.44 15.75 -20.48
N ALA A 47 1.96 16.47 -19.46
CA ALA A 47 1.38 15.80 -18.29
C ALA A 47 0.21 14.88 -18.68
N SER A 48 -0.64 15.33 -19.60
CA SER A 48 -1.78 14.55 -20.11
C SER A 48 -1.33 13.25 -20.79
N ASP A 49 -0.33 13.30 -21.69
CA ASP A 49 0.15 12.10 -22.37
C ASP A 49 0.85 11.13 -21.42
N ALA A 50 1.62 11.66 -20.47
CA ALA A 50 2.27 10.85 -19.46
C ALA A 50 1.24 10.16 -18.55
N GLY A 51 0.23 10.89 -18.08
CA GLY A 51 -0.84 10.36 -17.26
C GLY A 51 -1.69 9.32 -17.99
N ARG A 52 -2.01 9.58 -19.27
CA ARG A 52 -2.73 8.61 -20.11
C ARG A 52 -1.96 7.30 -20.25
N ARG A 53 -0.66 7.35 -20.56
CA ARG A 53 0.21 6.15 -20.66
C ARG A 53 0.33 5.41 -19.34
N ALA A 54 0.46 6.13 -18.22
CA ALA A 54 0.52 5.53 -16.89
C ALA A 54 -0.79 4.83 -16.53
N GLY A 55 -1.94 5.44 -16.84
CA GLY A 55 -3.27 4.86 -16.62
C GLY A 55 -3.52 3.63 -17.50
N GLU A 56 -3.21 3.71 -18.80
CA GLU A 56 -3.28 2.57 -19.72
C GLU A 56 -2.44 1.37 -19.24
N ALA A 57 -1.26 1.64 -18.70
CA ALA A 57 -0.39 0.60 -18.14
C ALA A 57 -1.03 -0.10 -16.91
N VAL A 58 -1.69 0.66 -16.03
CA VAL A 58 -2.40 0.10 -14.87
C VAL A 58 -3.59 -0.73 -15.33
N VAL A 59 -4.42 -0.23 -16.26
CA VAL A 59 -5.55 -0.98 -16.84
C VAL A 59 -5.06 -2.30 -17.43
N ARG A 60 -4.01 -2.26 -18.24
CA ARG A 60 -3.45 -3.47 -18.87
C ARG A 60 -2.92 -4.47 -17.83
N ALA A 61 -2.26 -3.99 -16.78
CA ALA A 61 -1.79 -4.87 -15.70
C ALA A 61 -2.96 -5.57 -14.99
N VAL A 62 -4.05 -4.85 -14.73
CA VAL A 62 -5.26 -5.41 -14.12
C VAL A 62 -5.91 -6.46 -15.02
N GLU A 63 -6.05 -6.18 -16.32
CA GLU A 63 -6.56 -7.15 -17.31
C GLU A 63 -5.77 -8.47 -17.27
N LEU A 64 -4.43 -8.38 -17.32
CA LEU A 64 -3.55 -9.55 -17.27
C LEU A 64 -3.72 -10.34 -15.96
N ALA A 65 -3.86 -9.64 -14.84
CA ALA A 65 -4.03 -10.29 -13.54
C ALA A 65 -5.40 -10.95 -13.38
N LEU A 66 -6.47 -10.31 -13.86
CA LEU A 66 -7.82 -10.88 -13.85
C LEU A 66 -7.95 -12.08 -14.82
N ALA A 67 -7.23 -12.05 -15.95
CA ALA A 67 -7.15 -13.17 -16.87
C ALA A 67 -6.26 -14.32 -16.36
N GLY A 68 -5.54 -14.15 -15.24
CA GLY A 68 -4.62 -15.16 -14.71
C GLY A 68 -3.32 -15.30 -15.52
N GLU A 69 -3.02 -14.34 -16.41
CA GLU A 69 -1.79 -14.31 -17.20
C GLU A 69 -0.58 -13.84 -16.36
N VAL A 70 -0.84 -13.14 -15.25
CA VAL A 70 0.14 -12.79 -14.23
C VAL A 70 -0.43 -13.04 -12.83
N ASP A 71 0.44 -13.38 -11.88
CA ASP A 71 0.06 -13.77 -10.52
C ASP A 71 -0.04 -12.58 -9.55
N GLY A 72 0.50 -11.42 -9.92
CA GLY A 72 0.49 -10.21 -9.11
C GLY A 72 0.98 -8.99 -9.91
N ILE A 73 0.79 -7.81 -9.32
CA ILE A 73 1.14 -6.52 -9.92
C ILE A 73 2.08 -5.74 -9.00
N VAL A 74 3.11 -5.14 -9.60
CA VAL A 74 3.97 -4.15 -8.93
C VAL A 74 3.87 -2.84 -9.71
N THR A 75 3.52 -1.74 -9.03
CA THR A 75 3.37 -0.45 -9.71
C THR A 75 4.47 0.51 -9.29
N ALA A 76 5.23 1.05 -10.24
CA ALA A 76 6.10 2.19 -10.01
C ALA A 76 5.29 3.48 -9.85
N PRO A 77 5.87 4.56 -9.29
CA PRO A 77 5.14 5.78 -8.98
C PRO A 77 4.52 6.46 -10.21
N LEU A 78 3.29 6.96 -10.05
CA LEU A 78 2.65 7.85 -11.02
C LEU A 78 2.41 9.23 -10.42
N ASP A 79 2.33 10.24 -11.29
CA ASP A 79 1.92 11.59 -10.91
C ASP A 79 0.39 11.68 -10.94
N LYS A 80 -0.21 12.08 -9.82
CA LYS A 80 -1.68 12.11 -9.65
C LYS A 80 -2.32 13.19 -10.53
N ALA A 81 -1.69 14.35 -10.66
CA ALA A 81 -2.19 15.43 -11.50
C ALA A 81 -2.10 15.05 -12.98
N ALA A 82 -1.03 14.37 -13.37
CA ALA A 82 -0.88 13.84 -14.73
C ALA A 82 -1.93 12.76 -15.02
N LEU A 83 -2.17 11.83 -14.07
CA LEU A 83 -3.19 10.79 -14.22
C LEU A 83 -4.57 11.40 -14.50
N LEU A 84 -4.94 12.42 -13.71
CA LEU A 84 -6.19 13.17 -13.89
C LEU A 84 -6.22 13.88 -15.26
N ALA A 85 -5.15 14.57 -15.62
CA ALA A 85 -5.01 15.24 -16.93
C ALA A 85 -5.05 14.25 -18.10
N GLY A 86 -4.63 13.00 -17.88
CA GLY A 86 -4.66 11.90 -18.83
C GLY A 86 -6.03 11.24 -19.02
N GLY A 87 -7.06 11.73 -18.29
CA GLY A 87 -8.45 11.26 -18.42
C GLY A 87 -8.86 10.20 -17.39
N TYR A 88 -8.03 9.91 -16.39
CA TYR A 88 -8.36 8.98 -15.32
C TYR A 88 -8.76 9.73 -14.04
N GLY A 89 -10.06 9.74 -13.72
CA GLY A 89 -10.63 10.47 -12.58
C GLY A 89 -10.38 9.84 -11.20
N PHE A 90 -9.17 9.33 -10.95
CA PHE A 90 -8.81 8.68 -9.70
C PHE A 90 -7.72 9.47 -8.94
N PRO A 91 -7.80 9.57 -7.61
CA PRO A 91 -6.79 10.25 -6.80
C PRO A 91 -5.45 9.49 -6.74
N GLY A 92 -5.41 8.22 -7.14
CA GLY A 92 -4.20 7.40 -7.17
C GLY A 92 -4.45 5.96 -7.59
N HIS A 93 -3.39 5.13 -7.45
CA HIS A 93 -3.45 3.71 -7.81
C HIS A 93 -4.49 2.93 -7.00
N THR A 94 -4.60 3.19 -5.70
CA THR A 94 -5.45 2.41 -4.79
C THR A 94 -6.92 2.48 -5.21
N GLU A 95 -7.41 3.70 -5.44
CA GLU A 95 -8.79 3.96 -5.85
C GLU A 95 -9.05 3.47 -7.28
N MET A 96 -8.07 3.63 -8.18
CA MET A 96 -8.16 3.14 -9.54
C MET A 96 -8.24 1.60 -9.58
N LEU A 97 -7.40 0.90 -8.83
CA LEU A 97 -7.40 -0.56 -8.74
C LEU A 97 -8.69 -1.09 -8.11
N ALA A 98 -9.18 -0.43 -7.04
CA ALA A 98 -10.45 -0.76 -6.41
C ALA A 98 -11.62 -0.67 -7.41
N ALA A 99 -11.68 0.41 -8.19
CA ALA A 99 -12.72 0.61 -9.21
C ALA A 99 -12.64 -0.42 -10.35
N LEU A 100 -11.42 -0.68 -10.88
CA LEU A 100 -11.21 -1.63 -11.97
C LEU A 100 -11.52 -3.08 -11.59
N THR A 101 -11.44 -3.42 -10.30
CA THR A 101 -11.68 -4.79 -9.79
C THR A 101 -13.01 -4.94 -9.05
N GLY A 102 -13.74 -3.85 -8.81
CA GLY A 102 -14.95 -3.87 -7.96
C GLY A 102 -14.66 -4.24 -6.50
N SER A 103 -13.42 -4.08 -6.04
CA SER A 103 -12.97 -4.55 -4.73
C SER A 103 -13.03 -3.47 -3.67
N ARG A 104 -13.29 -3.86 -2.42
CA ARG A 104 -13.01 -3.03 -1.24
C ARG A 104 -11.57 -3.25 -0.83
N VAL A 105 -10.83 -2.17 -0.65
CA VAL A 105 -9.38 -2.23 -0.42
C VAL A 105 -8.98 -1.48 0.85
N ALA A 106 -7.84 -1.87 1.42
CA ALA A 106 -7.16 -1.16 2.49
C ALA A 106 -5.68 -0.98 2.14
N MET A 107 -5.16 0.21 2.42
CA MET A 107 -3.75 0.50 2.23
C MET A 107 -2.95 0.05 3.43
N MET A 108 -2.01 -0.86 3.24
CA MET A 108 -1.08 -1.32 4.25
C MET A 108 0.35 -0.96 3.86
N LEU A 109 1.09 -0.38 4.78
CA LEU A 109 2.55 -0.31 4.71
C LEU A 109 3.11 -1.50 5.48
N ALA A 110 4.00 -2.26 4.86
CA ALA A 110 4.59 -3.45 5.46
C ALA A 110 6.11 -3.45 5.37
N SER A 111 6.75 -3.79 6.46
CA SER A 111 8.16 -4.13 6.56
C SER A 111 8.31 -5.41 7.38
N ASP A 112 9.52 -5.93 7.51
CA ASP A 112 9.78 -7.10 8.35
C ASP A 112 9.48 -6.82 9.84
N ARG A 113 9.51 -5.55 10.26
CA ARG A 113 9.35 -5.13 11.66
C ARG A 113 7.95 -4.71 12.04
N LEU A 114 7.20 -4.16 11.10
CA LEU A 114 5.91 -3.53 11.40
C LEU A 114 4.99 -3.57 10.18
N ARG A 115 3.69 -3.77 10.40
CA ARG A 115 2.62 -3.56 9.41
C ARG A 115 1.63 -2.56 9.95
N VAL A 116 1.34 -1.54 9.14
CA VAL A 116 0.37 -0.48 9.49
C VAL A 116 -0.66 -0.39 8.39
N VAL A 117 -1.93 -0.47 8.76
CA VAL A 117 -3.07 -0.33 7.84
C VAL A 117 -3.78 0.97 8.13
N LEU A 118 -4.10 1.74 7.11
CA LEU A 118 -4.72 3.04 7.26
C LEU A 118 -6.25 2.92 7.11
N ALA A 119 -6.99 3.39 8.12
CA ALA A 119 -8.44 3.48 8.07
C ALA A 119 -8.91 4.68 7.23
N THR A 120 -8.23 5.82 7.36
CA THR A 120 -8.36 6.96 6.47
C THR A 120 -7.01 7.30 5.85
N THR A 121 -7.00 7.79 4.60
CA THR A 121 -5.78 8.05 3.84
C THR A 121 -5.58 9.56 3.61
N HIS A 122 -5.72 10.05 2.41
CA HIS A 122 -5.32 11.39 1.96
C HIS A 122 -6.44 12.43 2.17
N ILE A 123 -6.83 12.66 3.42
CA ILE A 123 -7.81 13.69 3.81
C ILE A 123 -7.16 14.69 4.78
N PRO A 124 -7.63 15.94 4.85
CA PRO A 124 -7.17 16.91 5.83
C PRO A 124 -7.37 16.40 7.26
N LEU A 125 -6.39 16.65 8.15
CA LEU A 125 -6.46 16.18 9.54
C LEU A 125 -7.76 16.60 10.25
N ARG A 126 -8.26 17.81 10.00
CA ARG A 126 -9.54 18.31 10.58
C ARG A 126 -10.77 17.50 10.17
N GLU A 127 -10.69 16.74 9.07
CA GLU A 127 -11.79 15.93 8.55
C GLU A 127 -11.73 14.48 9.07
N VAL A 128 -10.60 14.09 9.68
CA VAL A 128 -10.39 12.73 10.18
C VAL A 128 -11.43 12.29 11.21
N PRO A 129 -11.77 13.09 12.24
CA PRO A 129 -12.73 12.67 13.26
C PRO A 129 -14.11 12.32 12.70
N ASP A 130 -14.55 13.03 11.65
CA ASP A 130 -15.83 12.79 10.98
C ASP A 130 -15.75 11.64 9.96
N ALA A 131 -14.58 11.42 9.36
CA ALA A 131 -14.34 10.36 8.38
C ALA A 131 -14.14 8.98 9.03
N VAL A 132 -13.66 8.93 10.27
CA VAL A 132 -13.46 7.68 11.01
C VAL A 132 -14.82 7.19 11.54
N THR A 133 -15.30 6.10 10.95
CA THR A 133 -16.59 5.49 11.34
C THR A 133 -16.39 4.07 11.87
N GLN A 134 -17.34 3.62 12.71
CA GLN A 134 -17.33 2.24 13.23
C GLN A 134 -17.30 1.23 12.08
N SER A 135 -18.18 1.36 11.08
CA SER A 135 -18.23 0.46 9.93
C SER A 135 -16.95 0.50 9.08
N GLY A 136 -16.31 1.67 8.94
CA GLY A 136 -15.04 1.81 8.22
C GLY A 136 -13.89 1.07 8.92
N ILE A 137 -13.80 1.16 10.25
CA ILE A 137 -12.80 0.42 11.03
C ILE A 137 -13.05 -1.08 10.95
N VAL A 138 -14.31 -1.54 11.11
CA VAL A 138 -14.67 -2.96 10.99
C VAL A 138 -14.29 -3.49 9.62
N GLN A 139 -14.67 -2.79 8.54
CA GLN A 139 -14.30 -3.19 7.18
C GLN A 139 -12.78 -3.25 6.99
N THR A 140 -12.04 -2.26 7.49
CA THR A 140 -10.57 -2.24 7.41
C THR A 140 -9.97 -3.43 8.15
N ALA A 141 -10.49 -3.77 9.32
CA ALA A 141 -10.05 -4.92 10.10
C ALA A 141 -10.29 -6.25 9.37
N ASP A 142 -11.45 -6.42 8.74
CA ASP A 142 -11.80 -7.63 8.00
C ASP A 142 -10.90 -7.81 6.78
N ILE A 143 -10.73 -6.76 5.96
CA ILE A 143 -9.80 -6.77 4.82
C ILE A 143 -8.37 -7.09 5.28
N THR A 144 -7.94 -6.50 6.39
CA THR A 144 -6.61 -6.74 6.97
C THR A 144 -6.45 -8.20 7.38
N ARG A 145 -7.42 -8.74 8.11
CA ARG A 145 -7.41 -10.12 8.60
C ARG A 145 -7.34 -11.12 7.45
N GLU A 146 -8.17 -10.92 6.43
CA GLU A 146 -8.17 -11.76 5.23
C GLU A 146 -6.85 -11.67 4.47
N GLY A 147 -6.32 -10.45 4.28
CA GLY A 147 -5.04 -10.23 3.62
C GLY A 147 -3.87 -10.86 4.36
N LEU A 148 -3.82 -10.76 5.69
CA LEU A 148 -2.76 -11.38 6.50
C LEU A 148 -2.84 -12.91 6.46
N ARG A 149 -4.03 -13.47 6.44
CA ARG A 149 -4.22 -14.92 6.26
C ARG A 149 -3.78 -15.39 4.88
N ALA A 150 -4.35 -14.78 3.84
CA ALA A 150 -4.20 -15.25 2.47
C ALA A 150 -2.82 -14.94 1.86
N TRP A 151 -2.18 -13.82 2.26
CA TRP A 151 -0.96 -13.34 1.63
C TRP A 151 0.27 -13.45 2.52
N PHE A 152 0.10 -13.37 3.84
CA PHE A 152 1.22 -13.42 4.78
C PHE A 152 1.30 -14.75 5.54
N GLY A 153 0.30 -15.64 5.39
CA GLY A 153 0.30 -16.97 6.00
C GLY A 153 0.08 -16.94 7.52
N ILE A 154 -0.50 -15.84 8.05
CA ILE A 154 -0.79 -15.70 9.47
C ILE A 154 -2.21 -16.24 9.71
N ALA A 155 -2.33 -17.46 10.25
CA ALA A 155 -3.63 -18.13 10.40
C ALA A 155 -4.60 -17.36 11.31
N GLU A 156 -4.09 -16.81 12.41
CA GLU A 156 -4.87 -16.04 13.39
C GLU A 156 -4.23 -14.67 13.62
N PRO A 157 -4.47 -13.70 12.71
CA PRO A 157 -3.87 -12.37 12.80
C PRO A 157 -4.32 -11.62 14.05
N ARG A 158 -3.36 -11.19 14.87
CA ARG A 158 -3.57 -10.35 16.03
C ARG A 158 -3.50 -8.89 15.59
N LEU A 159 -4.66 -8.24 15.56
CA LEU A 159 -4.78 -6.85 15.14
C LEU A 159 -4.89 -5.92 16.34
N ALA A 160 -4.26 -4.76 16.27
CA ALA A 160 -4.45 -3.67 17.21
C ALA A 160 -5.04 -2.45 16.50
N LEU A 161 -5.90 -1.72 17.20
CA LEU A 161 -6.40 -0.42 16.78
C LEU A 161 -5.63 0.68 17.53
N CYS A 162 -5.03 1.60 16.78
CA CYS A 162 -4.43 2.81 17.32
C CYS A 162 -5.53 3.82 17.67
N ALA A 163 -5.41 4.49 18.78
CA ALA A 163 -6.31 5.56 19.19
C ALA A 163 -6.21 6.79 18.28
N LEU A 164 -7.28 7.55 18.21
CA LEU A 164 -7.33 8.84 17.52
C LEU A 164 -6.72 9.95 18.39
N ASN A 165 -7.11 9.99 19.65
CA ASN A 165 -6.74 11.04 20.58
C ASN A 165 -5.58 10.64 21.52
N PRO A 166 -4.86 11.60 22.11
CA PRO A 166 -3.85 11.33 23.12
C PRO A 166 -4.41 10.46 24.26
N HIS A 167 -3.63 9.45 24.66
CA HIS A 167 -3.99 8.51 25.74
C HIS A 167 -5.34 7.81 25.55
N ALA A 168 -5.78 7.61 24.28
CA ALA A 168 -7.07 7.04 23.91
C ALA A 168 -8.25 7.82 24.55
N GLY A 169 -8.19 9.16 24.47
CA GLY A 169 -9.22 10.07 24.99
C GLY A 169 -9.15 10.36 26.50
N ASP A 170 -8.41 9.57 27.29
CA ASP A 170 -8.29 9.73 28.76
C ASP A 170 -9.66 9.96 29.45
N GLY A 171 -10.63 9.07 29.19
CA GLY A 171 -11.98 9.19 29.72
C GLY A 171 -12.75 10.42 29.20
N GLY A 172 -12.50 10.82 27.95
CA GLY A 172 -13.16 11.95 27.28
C GLY A 172 -12.52 13.31 27.50
N ARG A 173 -11.37 13.37 28.20
CA ARG A 173 -10.67 14.67 28.46
C ARG A 173 -10.03 15.25 27.20
N PHE A 174 -9.63 14.39 26.26
CA PHE A 174 -8.94 14.77 25.02
C PHE A 174 -9.76 14.46 23.77
N GLY A 175 -11.06 14.26 23.90
CA GLY A 175 -12.00 13.88 22.84
C GLY A 175 -12.74 12.60 23.17
N ASP A 176 -13.89 12.40 22.56
CA ASP A 176 -14.79 11.26 22.83
C ASP A 176 -14.81 10.21 21.71
N GLU A 177 -14.11 10.46 20.60
CA GLU A 177 -14.13 9.61 19.41
C GLU A 177 -13.61 8.20 19.69
N ASP A 178 -12.61 8.09 20.59
CA ASP A 178 -12.08 6.78 20.98
C ASP A 178 -13.13 5.93 21.70
N ASP A 179 -13.91 6.51 22.61
CA ASP A 179 -14.97 5.82 23.33
C ASP A 179 -16.23 5.63 22.47
N ARG A 180 -16.61 6.64 21.68
CA ARG A 180 -17.85 6.67 20.91
C ARG A 180 -17.76 5.87 19.60
N VAL A 181 -16.61 5.84 18.94
CA VAL A 181 -16.43 5.25 17.62
C VAL A 181 -15.44 4.07 17.65
N LEU A 182 -14.21 4.30 18.16
CA LEU A 182 -13.15 3.32 18.01
C LEU A 182 -13.34 2.10 18.93
N LEU A 183 -13.74 2.30 20.16
CA LEU A 183 -13.96 1.19 21.11
C LEU A 183 -15.11 0.26 20.68
N PRO A 184 -16.29 0.75 20.25
CA PRO A 184 -17.32 -0.10 19.67
C PRO A 184 -16.84 -0.84 18.41
N ALA A 185 -16.12 -0.16 17.52
CA ALA A 185 -15.56 -0.75 16.33
C ALA A 185 -14.58 -1.88 16.64
N ALA A 186 -13.68 -1.66 17.60
CA ALA A 186 -12.69 -2.65 18.03
C ALA A 186 -13.36 -3.92 18.58
N ARG A 187 -14.43 -3.76 19.39
CA ARG A 187 -15.21 -4.85 19.94
C ARG A 187 -15.94 -5.65 18.85
N GLU A 188 -16.60 -4.96 17.93
CA GLU A 188 -17.32 -5.60 16.82
C GLU A 188 -16.35 -6.36 15.89
N ALA A 189 -15.21 -5.74 15.56
CA ALA A 189 -14.21 -6.36 14.67
C ALA A 189 -13.33 -7.41 15.38
N GLY A 190 -13.42 -7.58 16.70
CA GLY A 190 -12.52 -8.46 17.45
C GLY A 190 -11.04 -8.02 17.35
N VAL A 191 -10.80 -6.70 17.43
CA VAL A 191 -9.48 -6.07 17.39
C VAL A 191 -9.13 -5.54 18.79
N ALA A 192 -7.88 -5.68 19.19
CA ALA A 192 -7.43 -5.16 20.49
C ALA A 192 -7.28 -3.64 20.46
N GLY A 193 -7.70 -2.95 21.50
CA GLY A 193 -7.60 -1.49 21.63
C GLY A 193 -8.96 -0.79 21.71
N PRO A 194 -9.04 0.54 21.47
CA PRO A 194 -7.97 1.42 20.97
C PRO A 194 -6.84 1.61 21.99
N PHE A 195 -5.60 1.65 21.51
CA PHE A 195 -4.41 1.88 22.33
C PHE A 195 -3.75 3.20 21.95
N PRO A 196 -3.14 3.92 22.92
CA PRO A 196 -2.40 5.14 22.65
C PRO A 196 -1.31 4.94 21.57
N ALA A 197 -1.18 5.92 20.66
CA ALA A 197 -0.26 5.87 19.54
C ALA A 197 1.22 5.74 19.96
N ASP A 198 1.59 6.35 21.08
CA ASP A 198 2.95 6.32 21.62
C ASP A 198 3.39 4.94 22.11
N THR A 199 2.45 4.01 22.33
CA THR A 199 2.74 2.67 22.85
C THR A 199 2.42 1.54 21.87
N VAL A 200 1.35 1.62 21.08
CA VAL A 200 0.85 0.50 20.26
C VAL A 200 1.87 0.03 19.21
N PHE A 201 2.56 0.95 18.55
CA PHE A 201 3.55 0.59 17.53
C PHE A 201 4.78 -0.11 18.14
N VAL A 202 5.20 0.30 19.35
CA VAL A 202 6.28 -0.37 20.07
C VAL A 202 5.88 -1.81 20.43
N ARG A 203 4.64 -2.03 20.88
CA ARG A 203 4.10 -3.36 21.18
C ARG A 203 4.04 -4.23 19.91
N ALA A 204 3.63 -3.66 18.79
CA ALA A 204 3.62 -4.37 17.50
C ALA A 204 5.04 -4.77 17.05
N ILE A 205 6.03 -3.85 17.14
CA ILE A 205 7.43 -4.15 16.83
C ILE A 205 7.99 -5.27 17.72
N ARG A 206 7.52 -5.39 18.95
CA ARG A 206 7.88 -6.47 19.89
C ARG A 206 7.14 -7.79 19.61
N GLY A 207 6.30 -7.84 18.58
CA GLY A 207 5.60 -9.04 18.14
C GLY A 207 4.31 -9.35 18.90
N GLU A 208 3.74 -8.40 19.63
CA GLU A 208 2.45 -8.58 20.30
C GLU A 208 1.30 -8.58 19.30
N PHE A 209 1.41 -7.77 18.24
CA PHE A 209 0.43 -7.65 17.16
C PHE A 209 1.09 -7.88 15.80
N ASP A 210 0.31 -8.42 14.87
CA ASP A 210 0.75 -8.72 13.51
C ASP A 210 0.51 -7.53 12.56
N ALA A 211 -0.45 -6.64 12.89
CA ALA A 211 -0.65 -5.34 12.26
C ALA A 211 -1.34 -4.36 13.21
N VAL A 212 -1.12 -3.06 12.98
CA VAL A 212 -1.80 -1.96 13.65
C VAL A 212 -2.68 -1.23 12.64
N ILE A 213 -3.97 -1.08 12.94
CA ILE A 213 -4.89 -0.21 12.20
C ILE A 213 -4.72 1.20 12.75
N ALA A 214 -4.28 2.12 11.93
CA ALA A 214 -4.11 3.53 12.26
C ALA A 214 -5.33 4.32 11.76
N PRO A 215 -5.96 5.15 12.60
CA PRO A 215 -7.16 5.89 12.23
C PRO A 215 -6.89 6.91 11.12
N TYR A 216 -5.67 7.46 11.01
CA TYR A 216 -5.30 8.44 9.99
C TYR A 216 -3.86 8.27 9.51
N HIS A 217 -3.61 8.88 8.35
CA HIS A 217 -2.39 8.73 7.58
C HIS A 217 -1.12 9.00 8.38
N ASP A 218 -0.97 10.19 8.99
CA ASP A 218 0.33 10.61 9.50
C ASP A 218 0.77 9.85 10.75
N VAL A 219 -0.15 9.42 11.62
CA VAL A 219 0.21 8.59 12.78
C VAL A 219 0.77 7.23 12.32
N GLY A 220 0.15 6.63 11.32
CA GLY A 220 0.59 5.36 10.77
C GLY A 220 1.88 5.48 9.97
N MET A 221 1.94 6.45 9.07
CA MET A 221 3.09 6.67 8.18
C MET A 221 4.35 7.05 8.95
N THR A 222 4.25 7.93 9.94
CA THR A 222 5.39 8.30 10.78
C THR A 222 5.95 7.09 11.51
N ALA A 223 5.09 6.27 12.11
CA ALA A 223 5.51 5.08 12.84
C ALA A 223 6.27 4.10 11.96
N ILE A 224 5.73 3.75 10.79
CA ILE A 224 6.38 2.75 9.93
C ILE A 224 7.63 3.28 9.24
N LYS A 225 7.65 4.55 8.81
CA LYS A 225 8.84 5.13 8.17
C LYS A 225 10.02 5.24 9.13
N VAL A 226 9.77 5.57 10.38
CA VAL A 226 10.82 5.57 11.41
C VAL A 226 11.28 4.13 11.73
N ALA A 227 10.34 3.18 11.84
CA ALA A 227 10.67 1.80 12.18
C ALA A 227 11.39 1.04 11.06
N SER A 228 11.07 1.34 9.78
CA SER A 228 11.55 0.60 8.62
C SER A 228 12.75 1.24 7.90
N PHE A 229 13.15 2.46 8.27
CA PHE A 229 14.27 3.18 7.62
C PHE A 229 14.19 3.21 6.08
N GLY A 230 12.99 3.31 5.49
CA GLY A 230 12.77 3.39 4.05
C GLY A 230 12.57 2.03 3.34
N GLU A 231 12.51 0.93 4.08
CA GLU A 231 12.26 -0.42 3.52
C GLU A 231 10.77 -0.81 3.48
N ALA A 232 9.88 0.11 3.87
CA ALA A 232 8.45 -0.15 3.85
C ALA A 232 7.92 -0.28 2.41
N VAL A 233 7.08 -1.27 2.20
CA VAL A 233 6.39 -1.54 0.94
C VAL A 233 4.92 -1.23 1.11
N ASN A 234 4.32 -0.52 0.17
CA ASN A 234 2.89 -0.32 0.12
C ASN A 234 2.22 -1.56 -0.49
N VAL A 235 1.28 -2.15 0.25
CA VAL A 235 0.50 -3.32 -0.15
C VAL A 235 -0.98 -2.93 -0.19
N THR A 236 -1.64 -3.16 -1.31
CA THR A 236 -3.10 -2.94 -1.41
C THR A 236 -3.82 -4.23 -1.08
N LEU A 237 -4.34 -4.34 0.13
CA LEU A 237 -5.15 -5.48 0.58
C LEU A 237 -6.56 -5.43 -0.02
N GLY A 238 -7.22 -6.60 -0.14
CA GLY A 238 -8.60 -6.72 -0.64
C GLY A 238 -8.72 -6.89 -2.15
N LEU A 239 -7.65 -6.72 -2.93
CA LEU A 239 -7.66 -7.03 -4.35
C LEU A 239 -7.69 -8.56 -4.60
N PRO A 240 -8.21 -9.05 -5.75
CA PRO A 240 -8.23 -10.47 -6.08
C PRO A 240 -6.83 -11.06 -6.37
N PHE A 241 -5.83 -10.20 -6.54
CA PHE A 241 -4.42 -10.50 -6.76
C PHE A 241 -3.52 -9.62 -5.89
N PRO A 242 -2.31 -10.07 -5.53
CA PRO A 242 -1.34 -9.25 -4.82
C PRO A 242 -0.95 -8.00 -5.61
N ARG A 243 -0.95 -6.86 -4.93
CA ARG A 243 -0.40 -5.63 -5.48
C ARG A 243 0.50 -4.95 -4.46
N THR A 244 1.72 -4.63 -4.92
CA THR A 244 2.70 -3.89 -4.13
C THR A 244 3.22 -2.67 -4.89
N SER A 245 3.76 -1.71 -4.17
CA SER A 245 4.46 -0.55 -4.75
C SER A 245 5.50 0.01 -3.79
N PRO A 246 6.53 0.72 -4.32
CA PRO A 246 7.44 1.50 -3.48
C PRO A 246 6.69 2.61 -2.73
N ASP A 247 7.28 3.06 -1.61
CA ASP A 247 6.74 4.11 -0.75
C ASP A 247 7.39 5.48 -1.03
N HIS A 248 7.54 5.84 -2.31
CA HIS A 248 8.02 7.16 -2.76
C HIS A 248 7.26 7.64 -4.00
N GLY A 249 7.38 8.91 -4.32
CA GLY A 249 6.74 9.54 -5.47
C GLY A 249 7.58 9.46 -6.76
N THR A 250 7.16 10.23 -7.75
CA THR A 250 7.76 10.27 -9.09
C THR A 250 9.12 10.96 -9.16
N ALA A 251 9.45 11.81 -8.18
CA ALA A 251 10.72 12.53 -8.09
C ALA A 251 11.19 13.10 -9.45
N LEU A 252 10.33 13.92 -10.07
CA LEU A 252 10.53 14.49 -11.41
C LEU A 252 11.82 15.30 -11.52
N ASP A 253 12.28 15.88 -10.43
CA ASP A 253 13.48 16.72 -10.32
C ASP A 253 14.79 15.95 -10.54
N ILE A 254 14.81 14.64 -10.26
CA ILE A 254 15.97 13.77 -10.43
C ILE A 254 15.81 12.73 -11.55
N ALA A 255 14.66 12.70 -12.21
CA ALA A 255 14.37 11.72 -13.25
C ALA A 255 15.37 11.80 -14.42
N GLY A 256 15.83 10.64 -14.89
CA GLY A 256 16.81 10.54 -15.98
C GLY A 256 18.26 10.90 -15.61
N ARG A 257 18.54 11.18 -14.33
CA ARG A 257 19.93 11.47 -13.86
C ARG A 257 20.69 10.21 -13.44
N GLY A 258 20.05 9.06 -13.35
CA GLY A 258 20.68 7.80 -12.93
C GLY A 258 21.10 7.77 -11.45
N ILE A 259 20.51 8.63 -10.61
CA ILE A 259 20.82 8.73 -9.17
C ILE A 259 19.67 8.25 -8.28
N ALA A 260 18.54 7.87 -8.86
CA ALA A 260 17.40 7.36 -8.11
C ALA A 260 17.74 6.00 -7.46
N ASN A 261 17.42 5.87 -6.17
CA ASN A 261 17.67 4.63 -5.42
C ASN A 261 16.59 3.59 -5.72
N PRO A 262 16.91 2.40 -6.27
CA PRO A 262 15.95 1.37 -6.60
C PRO A 262 15.53 0.49 -5.42
N SER A 263 16.07 0.66 -4.22
CA SER A 263 15.89 -0.25 -3.09
C SER A 263 14.41 -0.49 -2.74
N SER A 264 13.60 0.57 -2.72
CA SER A 264 12.16 0.46 -2.43
C SER A 264 11.41 -0.29 -3.54
N MET A 265 11.81 -0.12 -4.81
CA MET A 265 11.23 -0.87 -5.93
C MET A 265 11.62 -2.36 -5.87
N ILE A 266 12.88 -2.65 -5.53
CA ILE A 266 13.36 -4.02 -5.28
C ILE A 266 12.55 -4.66 -4.16
N ALA A 267 12.40 -3.98 -3.03
CA ALA A 267 11.61 -4.47 -1.89
C ALA A 267 10.15 -4.75 -2.30
N ALA A 268 9.53 -3.86 -3.08
CA ALA A 268 8.16 -4.05 -3.57
C ALA A 268 8.03 -5.29 -4.46
N ILE A 269 8.97 -5.51 -5.39
CA ILE A 269 8.97 -6.68 -6.27
C ILE A 269 9.16 -7.97 -5.45
N LEU A 270 10.14 -8.01 -4.56
CA LEU A 270 10.43 -9.19 -3.73
C LEU A 270 9.27 -9.53 -2.80
N MET A 271 8.62 -8.53 -2.21
CA MET A 271 7.43 -8.73 -1.38
C MET A 271 6.27 -9.29 -2.19
N CYS A 272 6.00 -8.78 -3.40
CA CYS A 272 4.97 -9.32 -4.28
C CYS A 272 5.24 -10.80 -4.61
N ALA A 273 6.48 -11.11 -4.98
CA ALA A 273 6.91 -12.48 -5.27
C ALA A 273 6.73 -13.41 -4.05
N ALA A 274 7.12 -12.96 -2.85
CA ALA A 274 6.96 -13.73 -1.62
C ALA A 274 5.47 -14.00 -1.29
N ILE A 275 4.60 -13.02 -1.50
CA ILE A 275 3.14 -13.17 -1.30
C ILE A 275 2.58 -14.20 -2.28
N VAL A 276 2.91 -14.11 -3.56
CA VAL A 276 2.44 -15.05 -4.59
C VAL A 276 2.91 -16.47 -4.29
N ASN A 277 4.17 -16.66 -3.91
CA ASN A 277 4.71 -17.99 -3.56
C ASN A 277 3.94 -18.63 -2.39
N ARG A 278 3.63 -17.85 -1.34
CA ARG A 278 2.83 -18.35 -0.21
C ARG A 278 1.41 -18.75 -0.65
N LYS A 279 0.78 -17.93 -1.51
CA LYS A 279 -0.56 -18.22 -2.03
C LYS A 279 -0.59 -19.49 -2.88
N CYS A 280 0.46 -19.77 -3.65
CA CYS A 280 0.58 -21.01 -4.42
C CYS A 280 0.79 -22.22 -3.50
N ALA A 281 1.67 -22.12 -2.50
CA ALA A 281 1.93 -23.19 -1.53
C ALA A 281 0.69 -23.57 -0.68
N ALA A 282 -0.20 -22.62 -0.42
CA ALA A 282 -1.45 -22.87 0.34
C ALA A 282 -2.56 -23.54 -0.50
N ARG A 283 -2.39 -23.63 -1.83
CA ARG A 283 -3.34 -24.27 -2.76
C ARG A 283 -2.94 -25.68 -3.19
N SER A 284 -1.70 -26.06 -2.95
CA SER A 284 -1.12 -27.40 -3.18
C SER A 284 -1.24 -28.27 -1.93
#